data_79daf1cd1e06068fd2221c17297cc615
#
_entry.id   79daf1cd1e06068fd2221c17297cc615
#
_cell.length_a   1.000
_cell.length_b   1.000
_cell.length_c   1.000
_cell.angle_alpha   90.00
_cell.angle_beta   90.00
_cell.angle_gamma   90.00
#
_symmetry.space_group_name_H-M   'P 1'
#
loop_
_entity.id
_entity.type
_entity.pdbx_description
1 polymer ?
#
loop_
_entity_poly.entity_id
_entity_poly.type
_entity_poly.pdbx_seq_one_letter_code
_entity_poly.pdbx_strand_id
1 'polypeptide(L)'
;MIPIVIDTNVFVAGLRSAGGASRAVLRRALGGGCQPLFGNALWMEYQDLLDHPVWGDGTTAEERRQVLAALALQGRWVTVYYGWRPNLPDEGDNHLIELALAGGGLAIVTHNLRDLRGGELRLGNLRVLTPSQCLEEWK
;
A
#
# COMPACT_ATOMS: atom_id res chain seq x y z
N MET A 1 -11.40 7.25 -10.15
CA MET A 1 -10.42 6.23 -9.70
C MET A 1 -10.67 5.88 -8.24
N ILE A 2 -10.41 4.63 -7.90
CA ILE A 2 -10.58 4.16 -6.52
C ILE A 2 -9.33 4.46 -5.72
N PRO A 3 -9.39 5.31 -4.67
CA PRO A 3 -8.23 5.60 -3.84
C PRO A 3 -7.95 4.43 -2.89
N ILE A 4 -6.71 3.94 -2.90
CA ILE A 4 -6.29 2.81 -2.06
C ILE A 4 -4.93 3.08 -1.43
N VAL A 5 -4.66 2.44 -0.31
CA VAL A 5 -3.33 2.43 0.30
C VAL A 5 -2.71 1.06 0.01
N ILE A 6 -1.55 1.05 -0.61
CA ILE A 6 -0.82 -0.19 -0.93
C ILE A 6 0.32 -0.33 0.06
N ASP A 7 0.21 -1.34 0.93
CA ASP A 7 1.26 -1.64 1.90
C ASP A 7 2.54 -2.06 1.16
N THR A 8 3.69 -1.75 1.74
CA THR A 8 5.00 -2.04 1.14
C THR A 8 5.20 -3.52 0.85
N ASN A 9 4.61 -4.43 1.64
CA ASN A 9 4.72 -5.87 1.39
C ASN A 9 4.10 -6.28 0.06
N VAL A 10 3.08 -5.57 -0.42
CA VAL A 10 2.48 -5.81 -1.74
C VAL A 10 3.43 -5.36 -2.84
N PHE A 11 4.10 -4.22 -2.66
CA PHE A 11 5.10 -3.73 -3.60
C PHE A 11 6.26 -4.73 -3.72
N VAL A 12 6.78 -5.20 -2.59
CA VAL A 12 7.86 -6.20 -2.58
C VAL A 12 7.44 -7.47 -3.28
N ALA A 13 6.29 -8.03 -2.91
CA ALA A 13 5.79 -9.26 -3.54
C ALA A 13 5.54 -9.08 -5.04
N GLY A 14 5.01 -7.93 -5.43
CA GLY A 14 4.70 -7.65 -6.83
C GLY A 14 5.93 -7.54 -7.71
N LEU A 15 7.04 -7.04 -7.18
CA LEU A 15 8.28 -6.94 -7.93
C LEU A 15 9.08 -8.25 -7.92
N ARG A 16 8.91 -9.08 -6.90
CA ARG A 16 9.62 -10.35 -6.79
C ARG A 16 8.95 -11.49 -7.55
N SER A 17 7.66 -11.39 -7.82
CA SER A 17 6.90 -12.47 -8.47
C SER A 17 6.24 -11.96 -9.74
N ALA A 18 6.57 -12.55 -10.88
CA ALA A 18 6.09 -12.11 -12.18
C ALA A 18 4.59 -12.33 -12.40
N GLY A 19 3.99 -13.30 -11.73
CA GLY A 19 2.62 -13.73 -12.03
C GLY A 19 1.62 -13.62 -10.89
N GLY A 20 1.96 -12.97 -9.80
CA GLY A 20 1.09 -12.95 -8.62
C GLY A 20 0.05 -11.83 -8.61
N ALA A 21 -0.89 -11.95 -7.67
CA ALA A 21 -1.94 -10.95 -7.48
C ALA A 21 -1.36 -9.58 -7.09
N SER A 22 -0.27 -9.55 -6.31
CA SER A 22 0.41 -8.31 -5.95
C SER A 22 0.87 -7.54 -7.18
N ARG A 23 1.47 -8.23 -8.16
CA ARG A 23 1.89 -7.60 -9.41
C ARG A 23 0.69 -7.09 -10.20
N ALA A 24 -0.41 -7.83 -10.21
CA ALA A 24 -1.64 -7.40 -10.88
C ALA A 24 -2.21 -6.12 -10.28
N VAL A 25 -2.16 -5.98 -8.95
CA VAL A 25 -2.57 -4.75 -8.27
C VAL A 25 -1.66 -3.58 -8.68
N LEU A 26 -0.34 -3.78 -8.69
CA LEU A 26 0.60 -2.74 -9.10
C LEU A 26 0.37 -2.32 -10.56
N ARG A 27 0.14 -3.29 -11.46
CA ARG A 27 -0.17 -2.98 -12.86
C ARG A 27 -1.44 -2.17 -13.00
N ARG A 28 -2.46 -2.50 -12.21
CA ARG A 28 -3.72 -1.74 -12.23
C ARG A 28 -3.50 -0.29 -11.79
N ALA A 29 -2.71 -0.09 -10.72
CA ALA A 29 -2.35 1.24 -10.26
C ALA A 29 -1.56 2.02 -11.30
N LEU A 30 -0.57 1.36 -11.93
CA LEU A 30 0.24 1.99 -12.98
C LEU A 30 -0.59 2.36 -14.21
N GLY A 31 -1.63 1.58 -14.50
CA GLY A 31 -2.53 1.83 -15.62
C GLY A 31 -3.67 2.80 -15.32
N GLY A 32 -3.75 3.34 -14.12
CA GLY A 32 -4.79 4.28 -13.74
C GLY A 32 -6.10 3.65 -13.28
N GLY A 33 -6.14 2.34 -13.05
CA GLY A 33 -7.34 1.64 -12.60
C GLY A 33 -7.67 1.83 -11.13
N CYS A 34 -6.69 2.27 -10.35
CA CYS A 34 -6.89 2.72 -8.98
C CYS A 34 -5.87 3.81 -8.67
N GLN A 35 -6.07 4.56 -7.60
CA GLN A 35 -5.19 5.67 -7.24
C GLN A 35 -4.47 5.35 -5.93
N PRO A 36 -3.16 5.06 -5.97
CA PRO A 36 -2.43 4.83 -4.73
C PRO A 36 -2.27 6.12 -3.95
N LEU A 37 -2.49 6.04 -2.65
CA LEU A 37 -2.31 7.16 -1.74
C LEU A 37 -0.93 7.07 -1.09
N PHE A 38 -0.25 8.21 -1.00
CA PHE A 38 1.04 8.31 -0.35
C PHE A 38 1.00 9.39 0.71
N GLY A 39 1.70 9.11 1.81
CA GLY A 39 1.94 10.08 2.86
C GLY A 39 3.37 9.93 3.34
N ASN A 40 3.79 10.81 4.24
CA ASN A 40 5.19 10.88 4.65
C ASN A 40 5.72 9.55 5.21
N ALA A 41 4.99 8.94 6.15
CA ALA A 41 5.43 7.70 6.78
C ALA A 41 5.52 6.54 5.79
N LEU A 42 4.50 6.36 4.95
CA LEU A 42 4.50 5.29 3.96
C LEU A 42 5.57 5.51 2.91
N TRP A 43 5.75 6.74 2.43
CA TRP A 43 6.77 7.06 1.44
C TRP A 43 8.17 6.73 1.96
N MET A 44 8.47 7.08 3.22
CA MET A 44 9.76 6.77 3.82
C MET A 44 9.98 5.26 3.94
N GLU A 45 8.95 4.50 4.24
CA GLU A 45 9.02 3.04 4.29
C GLU A 45 9.34 2.46 2.92
N TYR A 46 8.71 2.97 1.85
CA TYR A 46 9.06 2.58 0.48
C TYR A 46 10.50 2.91 0.15
N GLN A 47 10.97 4.11 0.51
CA GLN A 47 12.35 4.53 0.24
C GLN A 47 13.37 3.63 0.95
N ASP A 48 13.10 3.31 2.20
CA ASP A 48 13.99 2.45 2.99
C ASP A 48 14.11 1.05 2.39
N LEU A 49 13.05 0.57 1.75
CA LEU A 49 13.06 -0.77 1.15
C LEU A 49 13.80 -0.85 -0.17
N LEU A 50 14.00 0.25 -0.90
CA LEU A 50 14.56 0.19 -2.24
C LEU A 50 15.96 -0.46 -2.29
N ASP A 51 16.76 -0.25 -1.26
CA ASP A 51 18.11 -0.80 -1.18
C ASP A 51 18.23 -1.95 -0.16
N HIS A 52 17.10 -2.45 0.33
CA HIS A 52 17.08 -3.52 1.33
C HIS A 52 17.41 -4.87 0.70
N PRO A 53 18.14 -5.78 1.41
CA PRO A 53 18.51 -7.10 0.88
C PRO A 53 17.33 -8.01 0.52
N VAL A 54 16.12 -7.68 0.92
CA VAL A 54 14.92 -8.48 0.65
C VAL A 54 14.70 -8.81 -0.84
N TRP A 55 15.32 -8.03 -1.73
CA TRP A 55 15.04 -8.14 -3.17
C TRP A 55 15.75 -9.31 -3.86
N GLY A 56 16.93 -9.73 -3.37
CA GLY A 56 17.73 -10.69 -4.09
C GLY A 56 18.17 -10.14 -5.46
N ASP A 57 18.22 -11.02 -6.47
CA ASP A 57 18.74 -10.68 -7.80
C ASP A 57 17.66 -10.43 -8.86
N GLY A 58 16.39 -10.42 -8.47
CA GLY A 58 15.27 -10.33 -9.44
C GLY A 58 15.08 -8.97 -10.07
N THR A 59 15.48 -7.90 -9.37
CA THR A 59 15.37 -6.52 -9.86
C THR A 59 16.58 -5.73 -9.43
N THR A 60 16.87 -4.66 -10.15
CA THR A 60 17.90 -3.69 -9.74
C THR A 60 17.27 -2.57 -8.91
N ALA A 61 18.08 -1.88 -8.12
CA ALA A 61 17.60 -0.73 -7.35
C ALA A 61 17.03 0.35 -8.27
N GLU A 62 17.62 0.54 -9.45
CA GLU A 62 17.12 1.52 -10.42
C GLU A 62 15.73 1.13 -10.93
N GLU A 63 15.53 -0.14 -11.27
CA GLU A 63 14.21 -0.61 -11.70
C GLU A 63 13.15 -0.39 -10.62
N ARG A 64 13.48 -0.67 -9.37
CA ARG A 64 12.56 -0.47 -8.24
C ARG A 64 12.21 1.01 -8.08
N ARG A 65 13.21 1.91 -8.19
CA ARG A 65 12.98 3.35 -8.13
C ARG A 65 12.06 3.83 -9.25
N GLN A 66 12.25 3.30 -10.45
CA GLN A 66 11.41 3.66 -11.60
C GLN A 66 9.96 3.25 -11.39
N VAL A 67 9.72 2.05 -10.86
CA VAL A 67 8.36 1.59 -10.57
C VAL A 67 7.72 2.46 -9.49
N LEU A 68 8.44 2.75 -8.42
CA LEU A 68 7.92 3.61 -7.36
C LEU A 68 7.59 5.01 -7.88
N ALA A 69 8.46 5.58 -8.69
CA ALA A 69 8.21 6.91 -9.30
C ALA A 69 6.95 6.88 -10.18
N ALA A 70 6.76 5.82 -10.96
CA ALA A 70 5.57 5.68 -11.80
C ALA A 70 4.29 5.53 -10.96
N LEU A 71 4.35 4.79 -9.86
CA LEU A 71 3.23 4.70 -8.92
C LEU A 71 2.90 6.06 -8.32
N ALA A 72 3.93 6.83 -7.94
CA ALA A 72 3.75 8.15 -7.37
C ALA A 72 3.08 9.11 -8.36
N LEU A 73 3.41 9.00 -9.64
CA LEU A 73 2.77 9.83 -10.68
C LEU A 73 1.28 9.53 -10.83
N GLN A 74 0.87 8.28 -10.64
CA GLN A 74 -0.54 7.89 -10.68
C GLN A 74 -1.25 8.14 -9.37
N GLY A 75 -0.49 8.35 -8.31
CA GLY A 75 -1.00 8.47 -6.97
C GLY A 75 -1.35 9.88 -6.55
N ARG A 76 -1.72 10.00 -5.28
CA ARG A 76 -2.03 11.29 -4.67
C ARG A 76 -1.31 11.38 -3.32
N TRP A 77 -0.66 12.50 -3.09
CA TRP A 77 -0.04 12.77 -1.78
C TRP A 77 -1.08 13.29 -0.81
N VAL A 78 -1.08 12.74 0.40
CA VAL A 78 -2.01 13.11 1.46
C VAL A 78 -1.21 13.58 2.67
N THR A 79 -1.57 14.75 3.19
CA THR A 79 -1.00 15.23 4.45
C THR A 79 -1.81 14.65 5.59
N VAL A 80 -1.13 13.94 6.51
CA VAL A 80 -1.76 13.30 7.65
C VAL A 80 -1.47 14.13 8.90
N TYR A 81 -2.52 14.49 9.62
CA TYR A 81 -2.38 15.24 10.87
C TYR A 81 -2.35 14.26 12.04
N TYR A 82 -1.33 14.41 12.89
CA TYR A 82 -1.13 13.51 14.03
C TYR A 82 -2.07 13.89 15.17
N GLY A 83 -2.76 12.96 15.74
CA GLY A 83 -3.70 13.18 16.83
C GLY A 83 -4.70 12.05 16.98
N TRP A 84 -4.84 11.27 15.92
CA TRP A 84 -5.71 10.11 15.92
C TRP A 84 -4.86 8.85 15.77
N ARG A 85 -5.04 7.92 16.70
CA ARG A 85 -4.28 6.68 16.70
C ARG A 85 -5.23 5.50 16.94
N PRO A 86 -5.42 4.61 15.96
CA PRO A 86 -6.20 3.39 16.19
C PRO A 86 -5.44 2.45 17.13
N ASN A 87 -6.20 1.63 17.86
CA ASN A 87 -5.63 0.61 18.74
C ASN A 87 -5.37 -0.65 17.92
N LEU A 88 -4.17 -0.75 17.37
CA LEU A 88 -3.75 -1.90 16.55
C LEU A 88 -2.69 -2.72 17.27
N PRO A 89 -2.62 -4.04 16.97
CA PRO A 89 -1.58 -4.90 17.55
C PRO A 89 -0.16 -4.42 17.21
N ASP A 90 0.04 -3.88 16.02
CA ASP A 90 1.32 -3.31 15.59
C ASP A 90 1.13 -1.81 15.35
N GLU A 91 1.68 -0.99 16.24
CA GLU A 91 1.61 0.46 16.12
C GLU A 91 2.28 0.97 14.85
N GLY A 92 3.26 0.24 14.31
CA GLY A 92 3.92 0.61 13.07
C GLY A 92 2.97 0.66 11.88
N ASP A 93 1.85 -0.09 11.93
CA ASP A 93 0.86 -0.11 10.85
C ASP A 93 -0.23 0.96 11.01
N ASN A 94 -0.24 1.70 12.12
CA ASN A 94 -1.21 2.77 12.31
C ASN A 94 -1.16 3.81 11.19
N HIS A 95 0.03 4.06 10.64
CA HIS A 95 0.17 5.05 9.57
C HIS A 95 -0.61 4.67 8.31
N LEU A 96 -0.83 3.39 8.04
CA LEU A 96 -1.61 2.94 6.88
C LEU A 96 -3.08 3.35 7.05
N ILE A 97 -3.63 3.14 8.23
CA ILE A 97 -5.02 3.51 8.53
C ILE A 97 -5.17 5.03 8.57
N GLU A 98 -4.24 5.73 9.21
CA GLU A 98 -4.25 7.20 9.26
C GLU A 98 -4.24 7.78 7.85
N LEU A 99 -3.39 7.25 6.98
CA LEU A 99 -3.31 7.69 5.59
C LEU A 99 -4.62 7.43 4.83
N ALA A 100 -5.17 6.22 4.96
CA ALA A 100 -6.40 5.87 4.27
C ALA A 100 -7.56 6.77 4.71
N LEU A 101 -7.71 7.00 6.00
CA LEU A 101 -8.77 7.85 6.52
C LEU A 101 -8.59 9.32 6.11
N ALA A 102 -7.37 9.82 6.17
CA ALA A 102 -7.08 11.20 5.77
C ALA A 102 -7.31 11.44 4.28
N GLY A 103 -7.02 10.44 3.45
CA GLY A 103 -7.12 10.55 1.99
C GLY A 103 -8.45 10.06 1.40
N GLY A 104 -9.39 9.64 2.24
CA GLY A 104 -10.64 9.08 1.74
C GLY A 104 -10.45 7.74 1.04
N GLY A 105 -9.45 6.95 1.45
CA GLY A 105 -9.17 5.65 0.87
C GLY A 105 -10.30 4.67 1.10
N LEU A 106 -10.59 3.83 0.10
CA LEU A 106 -11.61 2.80 0.18
C LEU A 106 -11.04 1.46 0.64
N ALA A 107 -9.74 1.24 0.48
CA ALA A 107 -9.10 0.01 0.92
C ALA A 107 -7.64 0.22 1.29
N ILE A 108 -7.18 -0.65 2.19
CA ILE A 108 -5.76 -0.90 2.41
C ILE A 108 -5.49 -2.28 1.85
N VAL A 109 -4.55 -2.37 0.91
CA VAL A 109 -4.17 -3.65 0.29
C VAL A 109 -2.89 -4.13 0.94
N THR A 110 -2.94 -5.29 1.58
CA THR A 110 -1.83 -5.81 2.37
C THR A 110 -1.87 -7.33 2.43
N HIS A 111 -0.72 -7.95 2.64
CA HIS A 111 -0.65 -9.37 2.97
C HIS A 111 -0.86 -9.62 4.47
N ASN A 112 -0.93 -8.58 5.27
CA ASN A 112 -0.92 -8.64 6.73
C ASN A 112 -2.29 -8.26 7.32
N LEU A 113 -3.33 -8.98 6.92
CA LEU A 113 -4.71 -8.66 7.32
C LEU A 113 -4.94 -8.67 8.81
N ARG A 114 -4.33 -9.65 9.50
CA ARG A 114 -4.57 -9.86 10.93
C ARG A 114 -4.20 -8.63 11.75
N ASP A 115 -3.05 -8.03 11.47
CA ASP A 115 -2.56 -6.90 12.25
C ASP A 115 -3.44 -5.67 12.09
N LEU A 116 -3.98 -5.44 10.90
CA LEU A 116 -4.84 -4.29 10.63
C LEU A 116 -6.28 -4.51 11.06
N ARG A 117 -6.78 -5.76 10.99
CA ARG A 117 -8.15 -6.10 11.42
C ARG A 117 -8.28 -6.30 12.92
N GLY A 118 -7.17 -6.43 13.65
CA GLY A 118 -7.17 -6.68 15.08
C GLY A 118 -7.46 -5.46 15.95
N GLY A 119 -7.60 -4.27 15.36
CA GLY A 119 -7.92 -3.06 16.10
C GLY A 119 -9.37 -3.02 16.56
N GLU A 120 -9.64 -2.29 17.64
CA GLU A 120 -10.98 -2.16 18.20
C GLU A 120 -11.85 -1.15 17.47
N LEU A 121 -11.24 -0.30 16.66
CA LEU A 121 -11.94 0.76 15.94
C LEU A 121 -12.70 0.24 14.73
N ARG A 122 -13.90 0.76 14.58
CA ARG A 122 -14.65 0.57 13.34
C ARG A 122 -14.12 1.56 12.32
N LEU A 123 -13.74 1.07 11.15
CA LEU A 123 -13.10 1.86 10.12
C LEU A 123 -14.10 2.38 9.07
N GLY A 124 -15.39 2.36 9.37
CA GLY A 124 -16.42 2.82 8.46
C GLY A 124 -16.45 1.96 7.20
N ASN A 125 -16.34 2.59 6.03
CA ASN A 125 -16.35 1.90 4.74
C ASN A 125 -14.97 1.43 4.29
N LEU A 126 -13.93 1.68 5.09
CA LEU A 126 -12.59 1.26 4.75
C LEU A 126 -12.46 -0.27 4.83
N ARG A 127 -11.98 -0.86 3.75
CA ARG A 127 -11.76 -2.30 3.65
C ARG A 127 -10.28 -2.61 3.80
N VAL A 128 -9.96 -3.71 4.45
CA VAL A 128 -8.59 -4.23 4.49
C VAL A 128 -8.58 -5.53 3.69
N LEU A 129 -7.86 -5.54 2.58
CA LEU A 129 -7.94 -6.59 1.57
C LEU A 129 -6.56 -7.13 1.23
N THR A 130 -6.50 -8.43 0.92
CA THR A 130 -5.33 -8.99 0.23
C THR A 130 -5.32 -8.51 -1.21
N PRO A 131 -4.18 -8.62 -1.93
CA PRO A 131 -4.18 -8.33 -3.36
C PRO A 131 -5.23 -9.11 -4.14
N SER A 132 -5.40 -10.40 -3.86
CA SER A 132 -6.42 -11.20 -4.54
C SER A 132 -7.83 -10.69 -4.28
N GLN A 133 -8.13 -10.34 -3.03
CA GLN A 133 -9.43 -9.78 -2.67
C GLN A 133 -9.66 -8.42 -3.34
N CYS A 134 -8.62 -7.60 -3.43
CA CYS A 134 -8.69 -6.32 -4.11
C CYS A 134 -9.08 -6.50 -5.58
N LEU A 135 -8.47 -7.45 -6.27
CA LEU A 135 -8.76 -7.74 -7.67
C LEU A 135 -10.20 -8.23 -7.86
N GLU A 136 -10.72 -9.03 -6.91
CA GLU A 136 -12.09 -9.51 -6.95
C GLU A 136 -13.11 -8.39 -6.70
N GLU A 137 -12.80 -7.50 -5.77
CA GLU A 137 -13.71 -6.42 -5.35
C GLU A 137 -13.94 -5.41 -6.48
N TRP A 138 -12.90 -5.07 -7.23
CA TRP A 138 -12.96 -4.02 -8.26
C TRP A 138 -12.46 -4.54 -9.61
N LYS A 139 -13.14 -5.51 -10.13
CA LYS A 139 -12.85 -6.04 -11.47
C LYS A 139 -13.09 -5.00 -12.57
#